data_3b7538971e7e27b02a3db0b0f141ad80
#
_entry.id   3b7538971e7e27b02a3db0b0f141ad80
#
_cell.length_a   1.000
_cell.length_b   1.000
_cell.length_c   1.000
_cell.angle_alpha   90.00
_cell.angle_beta   90.00
_cell.angle_gamma   90.00
#
_symmetry.space_group_name_H-M   'P 1'
#
loop_
_entity.id
_entity.type
_entity.pdbx_description
1 polymer ?
#
loop_
_entity_poly.entity_id
_entity_poly.type
_entity_poly.pdbx_seq_one_letter_code
_entity_poly.pdbx_strand_id
1 'polypeptide(L)'
;MQGNIFPLHKKNNLKIGIIHLSTEGIQIFVGGVGSYIRGQIQALPEIIDLLSVHDIQLEPHFIEIAYSKYNIFFDADSHAHYIGKIHEMGGTFSTVPNMTLGNTAGCLWPYGDAFLGDIQNWKISSAAAAAKIIDISENYDITLAFCHELPFSFTPLIASLHTATEGVNLKIIYVSHGTAFNHEMPLPNPERLIAESLPIQWAKVDANIKLGTISHFLANHLVSQYGADPNTFIPVPAGININDPWFRIRSEQEIRNTLSSYGISLEYPLAITLGRGVYYKRYDLLLQAASFLGNDIHAVIVSDPVLPELSVLASQLDVPTSIINSFDRELMACLIQWRNTRVCVLSAENEPNGLIPMESRWLARKQGALLIVADSGGLSEQVKHGINGFLHIPGDAAHLAEVIHHVCQLTELEMETIRQAGATLIEEQYNWKNQILTPLSSLIPQIAALN
;
A
#
# COMPACT_ATOMS: atom_id res chain seq x y z
N MET A 1 46.35 -45.20 15.58
CA MET A 1 45.78 -43.84 15.62
C MET A 1 44.61 -43.85 14.64
N GLN A 2 43.39 -44.06 15.13
CA GLN A 2 42.20 -43.99 14.33
C GLN A 2 41.76 -42.49 14.35
N GLY A 3 41.81 -41.85 13.17
CA GLY A 3 41.29 -40.50 13.00
C GLY A 3 39.78 -40.51 13.07
N ASN A 4 39.20 -39.88 14.07
CA ASN A 4 37.78 -39.56 14.13
C ASN A 4 37.45 -38.58 12.99
N ILE A 5 36.86 -39.09 11.93
CA ILE A 5 36.20 -38.28 10.92
C ILE A 5 34.90 -37.77 11.57
N PHE A 6 34.89 -36.52 12.01
CA PHE A 6 33.66 -35.86 12.40
C PHE A 6 32.72 -35.86 11.15
N PRO A 7 31.48 -36.30 11.27
CA PRO A 7 30.57 -36.21 10.17
C PRO A 7 30.39 -34.72 9.83
N LEU A 8 30.63 -34.38 8.57
CA LEU A 8 30.25 -33.11 7.99
C LEU A 8 28.77 -32.89 8.36
N HIS A 9 28.49 -31.87 9.16
CA HIS A 9 27.14 -31.42 9.44
C HIS A 9 26.45 -31.28 8.08
N LYS A 10 25.42 -32.11 7.80
CA LYS A 10 24.45 -31.81 6.76
C LYS A 10 23.97 -30.41 7.03
N LYS A 11 24.24 -29.48 6.13
CA LYS A 11 23.53 -28.18 6.11
C LYS A 11 22.04 -28.53 6.03
N ASN A 12 21.31 -28.36 7.12
CA ASN A 12 19.88 -28.47 7.08
C ASN A 12 19.38 -27.23 6.35
N ASN A 13 18.70 -27.43 5.22
CA ASN A 13 18.00 -26.34 4.53
C ASN A 13 17.05 -25.70 5.54
N LEU A 14 17.16 -24.40 5.74
CA LEU A 14 16.24 -23.66 6.61
C LEU A 14 14.90 -23.49 5.88
N LYS A 15 13.83 -24.02 6.46
CA LYS A 15 12.47 -23.88 5.93
C LYS A 15 11.74 -22.72 6.60
N ILE A 16 11.32 -21.75 5.81
CA ILE A 16 10.60 -20.56 6.28
C ILE A 16 9.23 -20.52 5.65
N GLY A 17 8.18 -20.47 6.48
CA GLY A 17 6.83 -20.12 6.08
C GLY A 17 6.60 -18.61 6.21
N ILE A 18 6.15 -17.96 5.14
CA ILE A 18 5.68 -16.58 5.21
C ILE A 18 4.17 -16.55 4.97
N ILE A 19 3.41 -16.01 5.91
CA ILE A 19 1.95 -15.99 5.85
C ILE A 19 1.47 -14.54 5.82
N HIS A 20 0.68 -14.19 4.81
CA HIS A 20 -0.01 -12.89 4.73
C HIS A 20 -1.50 -13.08 4.96
N LEU A 21 -2.03 -12.39 5.97
CA LEU A 21 -3.44 -12.30 6.25
C LEU A 21 -3.94 -10.94 5.77
N SER A 22 -4.92 -10.92 4.87
CA SER A 22 -5.39 -9.67 4.29
C SER A 22 -6.90 -9.62 4.13
N THR A 23 -7.41 -8.40 3.98
CA THR A 23 -8.82 -8.15 3.70
C THR A 23 -9.12 -8.14 2.21
N GLU A 24 -8.10 -7.94 1.38
CA GLU A 24 -8.23 -7.77 -0.06
C GLU A 24 -6.91 -8.09 -0.78
N GLY A 25 -6.96 -8.23 -2.08
CA GLY A 25 -5.80 -8.41 -2.95
C GLY A 25 -5.95 -9.61 -3.89
N ILE A 26 -6.60 -10.69 -3.46
CA ILE A 26 -6.72 -11.92 -4.23
C ILE A 26 -8.14 -12.12 -4.75
N GLN A 27 -9.16 -12.14 -3.85
CA GLN A 27 -10.57 -12.28 -4.25
C GLN A 27 -11.17 -10.98 -4.74
N ILE A 28 -10.85 -9.88 -4.07
CA ILE A 28 -11.31 -8.54 -4.41
C ILE A 28 -10.14 -7.57 -4.47
N PHE A 29 -10.34 -6.46 -5.15
CA PHE A 29 -9.35 -5.38 -5.23
C PHE A 29 -10.05 -4.03 -5.07
N VAL A 30 -9.81 -3.36 -3.95
CA VAL A 30 -10.51 -2.12 -3.60
C VAL A 30 -9.54 -0.99 -3.27
N GLY A 31 -8.41 -1.28 -2.64
CA GLY A 31 -7.56 -0.21 -2.11
C GLY A 31 -6.07 -0.52 -2.03
N GLY A 32 -5.42 0.24 -1.15
CA GLY A 32 -3.96 0.18 -0.96
C GLY A 32 -3.46 -1.14 -0.40
N VAL A 33 -4.23 -1.78 0.47
CA VAL A 33 -3.88 -3.11 1.03
C VAL A 33 -3.86 -4.15 -0.08
N GLY A 34 -4.87 -4.13 -0.97
CA GLY A 34 -4.90 -5.03 -2.14
C GLY A 34 -3.69 -4.83 -3.06
N SER A 35 -3.32 -3.58 -3.33
CA SER A 35 -2.10 -3.26 -4.11
C SER A 35 -0.84 -3.78 -3.40
N TYR A 36 -0.77 -3.63 -2.08
CA TYR A 36 0.33 -4.14 -1.25
C TYR A 36 0.46 -5.67 -1.40
N ILE A 37 -0.62 -6.42 -1.22
CA ILE A 37 -0.64 -7.90 -1.32
C ILE A 37 -0.28 -8.37 -2.73
N ARG A 38 -0.86 -7.75 -3.77
CA ARG A 38 -0.55 -8.09 -5.17
C ARG A 38 0.91 -7.83 -5.52
N GLY A 39 1.47 -6.72 -5.03
CA GLY A 39 2.88 -6.40 -5.19
C GLY A 39 3.80 -7.43 -4.54
N GLN A 40 3.45 -7.91 -3.35
CA GLN A 40 4.16 -9.01 -2.67
C GLN A 40 4.12 -10.29 -3.52
N ILE A 41 2.94 -10.74 -3.96
CA ILE A 41 2.80 -11.97 -4.76
C ILE A 41 3.64 -11.88 -6.05
N GLN A 42 3.70 -10.72 -6.68
CA GLN A 42 4.48 -10.53 -7.91
C GLN A 42 6.00 -10.54 -7.69
N ALA A 43 6.47 -10.08 -6.54
CA ALA A 43 7.90 -9.95 -6.25
C ALA A 43 8.50 -11.17 -5.54
N LEU A 44 7.69 -11.97 -4.85
CA LEU A 44 8.15 -13.15 -4.09
C LEU A 44 8.95 -14.16 -4.91
N PRO A 45 8.65 -14.49 -6.19
CA PRO A 45 9.45 -15.42 -6.97
C PRO A 45 10.95 -15.05 -7.00
N GLU A 46 11.29 -13.77 -7.20
CA GLU A 46 12.67 -13.29 -7.19
C GLU A 46 13.36 -13.49 -5.83
N ILE A 47 12.60 -13.32 -4.75
CA ILE A 47 13.11 -13.51 -3.39
C ILE A 47 13.33 -14.99 -3.08
N ILE A 48 12.41 -15.85 -3.49
CA ILE A 48 12.51 -17.31 -3.33
C ILE A 48 13.76 -17.81 -4.06
N ASP A 49 13.97 -17.39 -5.30
CA ASP A 49 15.15 -17.75 -6.09
C ASP A 49 16.43 -17.26 -5.41
N LEU A 50 16.44 -16.00 -4.95
CA LEU A 50 17.60 -15.43 -4.23
C LEU A 50 17.96 -16.23 -2.97
N LEU A 51 16.96 -16.60 -2.16
CA LEU A 51 17.20 -17.31 -0.90
C LEU A 51 17.56 -18.78 -1.13
N SER A 52 17.07 -19.40 -2.19
CA SER A 52 17.32 -20.81 -2.51
C SER A 52 18.80 -21.09 -2.76
N VAL A 53 19.57 -20.15 -3.34
CA VAL A 53 21.02 -20.31 -3.54
C VAL A 53 21.83 -20.31 -2.24
N HIS A 54 21.19 -19.95 -1.13
CA HIS A 54 21.76 -19.92 0.22
C HIS A 54 21.23 -21.03 1.13
N ASP A 55 20.67 -22.10 0.57
CA ASP A 55 20.04 -23.21 1.30
C ASP A 55 18.88 -22.75 2.22
N ILE A 56 18.14 -21.70 1.81
CA ILE A 56 16.94 -21.22 2.49
C ILE A 56 15.73 -21.45 1.58
N GLN A 57 14.78 -22.25 2.05
CA GLN A 57 13.52 -22.51 1.37
C GLN A 57 12.44 -21.59 1.95
N LEU A 58 11.89 -20.69 1.13
CA LEU A 58 10.80 -19.80 1.50
C LEU A 58 9.52 -20.25 0.81
N GLU A 59 8.45 -20.50 1.57
CA GLU A 59 7.13 -20.85 1.04
C GLU A 59 6.09 -19.81 1.48
N PRO A 60 5.37 -19.16 0.54
CA PRO A 60 4.39 -18.13 0.85
C PRO A 60 2.98 -18.71 1.00
N HIS A 61 2.25 -18.25 2.01
CA HIS A 61 0.86 -18.59 2.24
C HIS A 61 0.02 -17.32 2.35
N PHE A 62 -1.16 -17.34 1.76
CA PHE A 62 -2.08 -16.20 1.81
C PHE A 62 -3.41 -16.63 2.39
N ILE A 63 -3.88 -15.87 3.36
CA ILE A 63 -5.17 -16.08 4.03
C ILE A 63 -5.97 -14.79 3.89
N GLU A 64 -7.13 -14.87 3.28
CA GLU A 64 -8.00 -13.71 3.07
C GLU A 64 -9.36 -13.93 3.75
N ILE A 65 -10.04 -12.87 4.19
CA ILE A 65 -11.43 -13.00 4.61
C ILE A 65 -12.28 -13.42 3.39
N ALA A 66 -13.25 -14.30 3.59
CA ALA A 66 -14.03 -14.86 2.50
C ALA A 66 -15.00 -13.83 1.90
N TYR A 67 -15.05 -13.75 0.59
CA TYR A 67 -16.01 -12.93 -0.14
C TYR A 67 -16.93 -13.79 -1.00
N SER A 68 -18.19 -13.37 -1.08
CA SER A 68 -19.13 -13.94 -2.03
C SER A 68 -18.70 -13.62 -3.47
N LYS A 69 -18.83 -14.59 -4.37
CA LYS A 69 -18.65 -14.35 -5.81
C LYS A 69 -19.65 -13.34 -6.40
N TYR A 70 -20.67 -12.98 -5.64
CA TYR A 70 -21.64 -11.93 -6.00
C TYR A 70 -21.28 -10.55 -5.44
N ASN A 71 -20.18 -10.44 -4.69
CA ASN A 71 -19.65 -9.14 -4.27
C ASN A 71 -19.25 -8.35 -5.53
N ILE A 72 -19.61 -7.07 -5.58
CA ILE A 72 -19.38 -6.20 -6.76
C ILE A 72 -17.90 -6.00 -7.09
N PHE A 73 -17.01 -6.23 -6.13
CA PHE A 73 -15.55 -6.13 -6.30
C PHE A 73 -14.89 -7.49 -6.57
N PHE A 74 -15.66 -8.59 -6.61
CA PHE A 74 -15.10 -9.90 -6.88
C PHE A 74 -14.76 -10.04 -8.36
N ASP A 75 -13.50 -10.31 -8.64
CA ASP A 75 -12.97 -10.53 -9.99
C ASP A 75 -12.44 -11.97 -10.10
N ALA A 76 -13.21 -12.82 -10.80
CA ALA A 76 -12.91 -14.24 -10.93
C ALA A 76 -11.60 -14.51 -11.69
N ASP A 77 -11.29 -13.71 -12.71
CA ASP A 77 -10.09 -13.90 -13.53
C ASP A 77 -8.85 -13.48 -12.74
N SER A 78 -8.92 -12.35 -12.07
CA SER A 78 -7.85 -11.88 -11.16
C SER A 78 -7.63 -12.87 -10.01
N HIS A 79 -8.70 -13.36 -9.40
CA HIS A 79 -8.65 -14.37 -8.34
C HIS A 79 -7.93 -15.64 -8.81
N ALA A 80 -8.33 -16.22 -9.94
CA ALA A 80 -7.70 -17.41 -10.50
C ALA A 80 -6.22 -17.17 -10.83
N HIS A 81 -5.89 -16.00 -11.40
CA HIS A 81 -4.52 -15.63 -11.73
C HIS A 81 -3.60 -15.60 -10.50
N TYR A 82 -4.02 -14.91 -9.42
CA TYR A 82 -3.18 -14.80 -8.21
C TYR A 82 -3.06 -16.12 -7.46
N ILE A 83 -4.11 -16.95 -7.42
CA ILE A 83 -4.02 -18.31 -6.87
C ILE A 83 -3.03 -19.15 -7.66
N GLY A 84 -3.07 -19.10 -9.01
CA GLY A 84 -2.11 -19.79 -9.87
C GLY A 84 -0.67 -19.41 -9.53
N LYS A 85 -0.38 -18.11 -9.42
CA LYS A 85 0.95 -17.61 -9.02
C LYS A 85 1.40 -18.10 -7.65
N ILE A 86 0.51 -18.12 -6.66
CA ILE A 86 0.82 -18.62 -5.31
C ILE A 86 1.19 -20.11 -5.36
N HIS A 87 0.44 -20.92 -6.11
CA HIS A 87 0.71 -22.35 -6.26
C HIS A 87 2.03 -22.60 -7.03
N GLU A 88 2.35 -21.80 -8.04
CA GLU A 88 3.63 -21.88 -8.77
C GLU A 88 4.84 -21.68 -7.85
N MET A 89 4.68 -20.90 -6.77
CA MET A 89 5.70 -20.70 -5.73
C MET A 89 5.73 -21.79 -4.65
N GLY A 90 4.93 -22.87 -4.78
CA GLY A 90 4.77 -23.88 -3.75
C GLY A 90 3.88 -23.47 -2.57
N GLY A 91 3.30 -22.27 -2.65
CA GLY A 91 2.47 -21.70 -1.60
C GLY A 91 1.02 -22.16 -1.60
N THR A 92 0.24 -21.67 -0.64
CA THR A 92 -1.19 -21.95 -0.54
C THR A 92 -2.03 -20.69 -0.38
N PHE A 93 -3.26 -20.75 -0.86
CA PHE A 93 -4.29 -19.77 -0.59
C PHE A 93 -5.45 -20.41 0.19
N SER A 94 -5.96 -19.69 1.18
CA SER A 94 -7.14 -20.12 1.92
C SER A 94 -7.94 -18.91 2.41
N THR A 95 -9.18 -19.15 2.84
CA THR A 95 -10.05 -18.10 3.37
C THR A 95 -10.48 -18.37 4.80
N VAL A 96 -10.81 -17.31 5.53
CA VAL A 96 -11.44 -17.37 6.85
C VAL A 96 -12.84 -16.74 6.80
N PRO A 97 -13.74 -17.07 7.73
CA PRO A 97 -15.09 -16.54 7.73
C PRO A 97 -15.12 -15.01 7.68
N ASN A 98 -16.07 -14.47 6.93
CA ASN A 98 -16.41 -13.06 6.87
C ASN A 98 -17.93 -12.93 7.02
N MET A 99 -18.36 -12.42 8.16
CA MET A 99 -19.77 -12.32 8.55
C MET A 99 -20.38 -10.94 8.23
N THR A 100 -19.69 -10.12 7.42
CA THR A 100 -20.20 -8.80 7.06
C THR A 100 -21.42 -8.89 6.13
N LEU A 101 -22.39 -8.02 6.32
CA LEU A 101 -23.53 -7.88 5.40
C LEU A 101 -23.08 -7.48 3.99
N GLY A 102 -22.06 -6.64 3.89
CA GLY A 102 -21.48 -6.22 2.62
C GLY A 102 -20.90 -7.37 1.80
N ASN A 103 -20.54 -8.49 2.40
CA ASN A 103 -20.08 -9.66 1.69
C ASN A 103 -21.16 -10.30 0.81
N THR A 104 -22.42 -10.27 1.24
CA THR A 104 -23.55 -10.93 0.57
C THR A 104 -24.43 -9.98 -0.21
N ALA A 105 -24.57 -8.74 0.24
CA ALA A 105 -25.52 -7.76 -0.33
C ALA A 105 -24.90 -6.81 -1.36
N GLY A 106 -23.62 -6.94 -1.65
CA GLY A 106 -22.87 -5.93 -2.39
C GLY A 106 -22.46 -4.79 -1.44
N CYS A 107 -21.19 -4.66 -1.22
CA CYS A 107 -20.66 -3.62 -0.32
C CYS A 107 -20.92 -2.24 -0.90
N LEU A 108 -21.53 -1.36 -0.15
CA LEU A 108 -21.64 0.05 -0.48
C LEU A 108 -20.30 0.75 -0.13
N TRP A 109 -19.24 0.31 -0.81
CA TRP A 109 -17.98 1.03 -0.73
C TRP A 109 -18.13 2.44 -1.31
N PRO A 110 -17.53 3.47 -0.71
CA PRO A 110 -16.57 3.46 0.41
C PRO A 110 -17.22 3.69 1.78
N TYR A 111 -18.48 3.44 1.90
CA TYR A 111 -19.29 3.87 3.05
C TYR A 111 -19.22 2.88 4.21
N GLY A 112 -18.05 2.76 4.80
CA GLY A 112 -17.94 2.35 6.17
C GLY A 112 -17.89 0.86 6.46
N ASP A 113 -18.36 0.52 7.62
CA ASP A 113 -18.22 -0.74 8.34
C ASP A 113 -18.77 -1.99 7.64
N ALA A 114 -19.58 -1.80 6.60
CA ALA A 114 -20.12 -2.90 5.80
C ALA A 114 -19.03 -3.73 5.10
N PHE A 115 -17.85 -3.15 4.86
CA PHE A 115 -16.71 -3.82 4.24
C PHE A 115 -15.87 -4.59 5.28
N LEU A 116 -15.53 -3.94 6.39
CA LEU A 116 -14.70 -4.52 7.44
C LEU A 116 -15.50 -5.26 8.51
N GLY A 117 -16.80 -4.96 8.62
CA GLY A 117 -17.69 -5.52 9.64
C GLY A 117 -17.51 -4.88 11.01
N ASP A 118 -17.90 -5.62 12.02
CA ASP A 118 -17.86 -5.23 13.42
C ASP A 118 -16.86 -6.07 14.23
N ILE A 119 -16.75 -5.77 15.51
CA ILE A 119 -15.84 -6.46 16.43
C ILE A 119 -16.12 -7.97 16.53
N GLN A 120 -17.36 -8.43 16.34
CA GLN A 120 -17.69 -9.86 16.36
C GLN A 120 -17.14 -10.56 15.12
N ASN A 121 -17.29 -9.92 13.94
CA ASN A 121 -16.67 -10.41 12.72
C ASN A 121 -15.15 -10.52 12.86
N TRP A 122 -14.48 -9.49 13.42
CA TRP A 122 -13.03 -9.48 13.62
C TRP A 122 -12.55 -10.59 14.55
N LYS A 123 -13.30 -10.86 15.63
CA LYS A 123 -12.98 -11.98 16.54
C LYS A 123 -13.10 -13.33 15.85
N ILE A 124 -14.14 -13.56 15.05
CA ILE A 124 -14.36 -14.81 14.32
C ILE A 124 -13.28 -15.01 13.25
N SER A 125 -13.03 -13.99 12.43
CA SER A 125 -11.99 -14.04 11.38
C SER A 125 -10.61 -14.27 11.99
N SER A 126 -10.29 -13.55 13.07
CA SER A 126 -9.01 -13.70 13.79
C SER A 126 -8.82 -15.08 14.41
N ALA A 127 -9.87 -15.66 15.02
CA ALA A 127 -9.77 -16.99 15.61
C ALA A 127 -9.52 -18.08 14.55
N ALA A 128 -10.26 -18.00 13.43
CA ALA A 128 -10.06 -18.92 12.31
C ALA A 128 -8.68 -18.75 11.66
N ALA A 129 -8.20 -17.51 11.57
CA ALA A 129 -6.85 -17.22 11.05
C ALA A 129 -5.76 -17.75 11.97
N ALA A 130 -5.89 -17.60 13.28
CA ALA A 130 -4.93 -18.12 14.26
C ALA A 130 -4.80 -19.65 14.15
N ALA A 131 -5.90 -20.37 14.04
CA ALA A 131 -5.87 -21.83 13.86
C ALA A 131 -5.10 -22.23 12.57
N LYS A 132 -5.38 -21.56 11.45
CA LYS A 132 -4.67 -21.84 10.17
C LYS A 132 -3.18 -21.49 10.24
N ILE A 133 -2.80 -20.41 10.90
CA ILE A 133 -1.40 -20.03 11.07
C ILE A 133 -0.66 -21.13 11.85
N ILE A 134 -1.25 -21.65 12.92
CA ILE A 134 -0.66 -22.70 13.73
C ILE A 134 -0.46 -23.98 12.91
N ASP A 135 -1.49 -24.47 12.23
CA ASP A 135 -1.42 -25.66 11.36
C ASP A 135 -0.31 -25.52 10.30
N ILE A 136 -0.20 -24.35 9.67
CA ILE A 136 0.86 -24.08 8.68
C ILE A 136 2.23 -24.10 9.35
N SER A 137 2.36 -23.48 10.52
CA SER A 137 3.64 -23.29 11.22
C SER A 137 4.32 -24.59 11.63
N GLU A 138 3.57 -25.67 11.81
CA GLU A 138 4.12 -27.01 12.14
C GLU A 138 5.04 -27.57 11.05
N ASN A 139 4.98 -27.03 9.82
CA ASN A 139 5.75 -27.52 8.67
C ASN A 139 7.07 -26.78 8.45
N TYR A 140 7.38 -25.76 9.28
CA TYR A 140 8.49 -24.84 9.08
C TYR A 140 9.40 -24.72 10.31
N ASP A 141 10.69 -24.47 10.08
CA ASP A 141 11.64 -24.15 11.14
C ASP A 141 11.35 -22.78 11.76
N ILE A 142 10.86 -21.84 10.93
CA ILE A 142 10.45 -20.49 11.32
C ILE A 142 9.22 -20.11 10.49
N THR A 143 8.22 -19.52 11.13
CA THR A 143 7.06 -18.93 10.45
C THR A 143 6.95 -17.45 10.79
N LEU A 144 6.73 -16.62 9.75
CA LEU A 144 6.41 -15.21 9.88
C LEU A 144 4.98 -14.98 9.39
N ALA A 145 4.10 -14.52 10.27
CA ALA A 145 2.71 -14.21 9.95
C ALA A 145 2.45 -12.70 9.99
N PHE A 146 2.15 -12.11 8.85
CA PHE A 146 1.81 -10.69 8.70
C PHE A 146 0.30 -10.52 8.73
N CYS A 147 -0.23 -9.96 9.81
CA CYS A 147 -1.64 -9.68 10.03
C CYS A 147 -1.95 -8.25 9.55
N HIS A 148 -2.50 -8.10 8.35
CA HIS A 148 -2.84 -6.81 7.79
C HIS A 148 -4.26 -6.41 8.18
N GLU A 149 -4.37 -5.25 8.85
CA GLU A 149 -5.63 -4.60 9.16
C GLU A 149 -6.50 -5.27 10.24
N LEU A 150 -7.59 -4.61 10.49
CA LEU A 150 -8.52 -4.77 11.59
C LEU A 150 -9.15 -6.16 11.76
N PRO A 151 -9.60 -6.87 10.69
CA PRO A 151 -10.18 -8.22 10.84
C PRO A 151 -9.23 -9.26 11.46
N PHE A 152 -7.93 -8.97 11.50
CA PHE A 152 -6.91 -9.84 12.07
C PHE A 152 -6.29 -9.28 13.37
N SER A 153 -6.89 -8.26 13.97
CA SER A 153 -6.35 -7.60 15.17
C SER A 153 -6.29 -8.52 16.40
N PHE A 154 -7.17 -9.51 16.51
CA PHE A 154 -7.14 -10.48 17.61
C PHE A 154 -6.24 -11.70 17.32
N THR A 155 -5.80 -11.89 16.08
CA THR A 155 -4.97 -13.04 15.68
C THR A 155 -3.67 -13.13 16.48
N PRO A 156 -2.90 -12.04 16.71
CA PRO A 156 -1.67 -12.11 17.48
C PRO A 156 -1.86 -12.67 18.88
N LEU A 157 -2.89 -12.21 19.58
CA LEU A 157 -3.21 -12.69 20.93
C LEU A 157 -3.58 -14.18 20.93
N ILE A 158 -4.51 -14.58 20.05
CA ILE A 158 -5.03 -15.95 20.02
C ILE A 158 -3.91 -16.93 19.65
N ALA A 159 -3.13 -16.63 18.60
CA ALA A 159 -2.05 -17.51 18.18
C ALA A 159 -0.93 -17.60 19.20
N SER A 160 -0.54 -16.51 19.88
CA SER A 160 0.52 -16.53 20.89
C SER A 160 0.18 -17.41 22.09
N LEU A 161 -1.08 -17.44 22.51
CA LEU A 161 -1.53 -18.30 23.61
C LEU A 161 -1.40 -19.79 23.27
N HIS A 162 -1.57 -20.18 22.00
CA HIS A 162 -1.41 -21.56 21.54
C HIS A 162 0.06 -21.93 21.37
N THR A 163 0.86 -21.06 20.74
CA THR A 163 2.27 -21.38 20.47
C THR A 163 3.11 -21.56 21.74
N ALA A 164 2.71 -20.91 22.83
CA ALA A 164 3.32 -21.11 24.13
C ALA A 164 3.24 -22.57 24.64
N THR A 165 2.29 -23.34 24.16
CA THR A 165 2.07 -24.73 24.54
C THR A 165 2.61 -25.74 23.53
N GLU A 166 2.77 -25.38 22.27
CA GLU A 166 3.06 -26.30 21.15
C GLU A 166 4.52 -26.24 20.66
N GLY A 167 5.31 -25.29 21.13
CA GLY A 167 6.75 -25.20 20.81
C GLY A 167 7.04 -24.77 19.37
N VAL A 168 6.09 -24.17 18.67
CA VAL A 168 6.21 -23.69 17.29
C VAL A 168 6.98 -22.37 17.26
N ASN A 169 7.94 -22.24 16.34
CA ASN A 169 8.67 -20.99 16.15
C ASN A 169 7.92 -20.03 15.22
N LEU A 170 6.94 -19.36 15.77
CA LEU A 170 6.08 -18.40 15.09
C LEU A 170 6.37 -16.97 15.53
N LYS A 171 6.60 -16.09 14.57
CA LYS A 171 6.64 -14.62 14.76
C LYS A 171 5.42 -14.01 14.10
N ILE A 172 4.69 -13.17 14.82
CA ILE A 172 3.47 -12.52 14.34
C ILE A 172 3.71 -11.03 14.23
N ILE A 173 3.43 -10.48 13.06
CA ILE A 173 3.65 -9.08 12.76
C ILE A 173 2.27 -8.46 12.47
N TYR A 174 1.78 -7.62 13.39
CA TYR A 174 0.57 -6.84 13.14
C TYR A 174 0.91 -5.59 12.32
N VAL A 175 0.34 -5.48 11.13
CA VAL A 175 0.61 -4.38 10.20
C VAL A 175 -0.63 -3.52 10.08
N SER A 176 -0.59 -2.33 10.68
CA SER A 176 -1.61 -1.30 10.47
C SER A 176 -1.30 -0.51 9.20
N HIS A 177 -2.28 -0.37 8.30
CA HIS A 177 -2.19 0.51 7.13
C HIS A 177 -2.88 1.86 7.35
N GLY A 178 -3.60 1.98 8.45
CA GLY A 178 -4.29 3.17 8.93
C GLY A 178 -4.99 2.86 10.25
N THR A 179 -5.48 3.88 10.94
CA THR A 179 -6.16 3.71 12.23
C THR A 179 -7.45 4.52 12.28
N ALA A 180 -8.29 4.24 13.28
CA ALA A 180 -9.49 5.04 13.56
C ALA A 180 -9.15 6.52 13.72
N PHE A 181 -8.07 6.86 14.43
CA PHE A 181 -7.64 8.25 14.60
C PHE A 181 -7.16 8.92 13.33
N ASN A 182 -6.74 8.16 12.30
CA ASN A 182 -6.40 8.73 10.99
C ASN A 182 -7.65 8.97 10.13
N HIS A 183 -8.66 8.12 10.23
CA HIS A 183 -9.73 8.05 9.23
C HIS A 183 -11.12 8.40 9.76
N GLU A 184 -11.36 8.37 11.08
CA GLU A 184 -12.69 8.50 11.68
C GLU A 184 -12.82 9.70 12.63
N MET A 185 -11.89 10.67 12.54
CA MET A 185 -12.01 11.89 13.35
C MET A 185 -13.23 12.73 12.91
N PRO A 186 -13.91 13.44 13.83
CA PRO A 186 -13.55 13.62 15.25
C PRO A 186 -14.05 12.55 16.23
N LEU A 187 -14.80 11.56 15.78
CA LEU A 187 -15.42 10.54 16.65
C LEU A 187 -15.09 9.13 16.16
N PRO A 188 -13.87 8.62 16.48
CA PRO A 188 -13.49 7.26 16.09
C PRO A 188 -14.37 6.22 16.81
N ASN A 189 -14.67 5.12 16.10
CA ASN A 189 -15.45 4.02 16.62
C ASN A 189 -14.76 3.37 17.84
N PRO A 190 -15.38 3.33 19.03
CA PRO A 190 -14.78 2.76 20.23
C PRO A 190 -14.40 1.28 20.11
N GLU A 191 -15.18 0.47 19.41
CA GLU A 191 -14.87 -0.95 19.19
C GLU A 191 -13.62 -1.12 18.33
N ARG A 192 -13.49 -0.26 17.33
CA ARG A 192 -12.30 -0.20 16.48
C ARG A 192 -11.05 0.17 17.28
N LEU A 193 -11.15 1.21 18.13
CA LEU A 193 -10.04 1.59 19.00
C LEU A 193 -9.60 0.45 19.94
N ILE A 194 -10.54 -0.30 20.50
CA ILE A 194 -10.24 -1.47 21.33
C ILE A 194 -9.51 -2.54 20.51
N ALA A 195 -10.04 -2.87 19.33
CA ALA A 195 -9.46 -3.89 18.47
C ALA A 195 -8.05 -3.53 17.98
N GLU A 196 -7.83 -2.28 17.57
CA GLU A 196 -6.52 -1.77 17.16
C GLU A 196 -5.52 -1.72 18.32
N SER A 197 -5.97 -1.37 19.53
CA SER A 197 -5.11 -1.31 20.70
C SER A 197 -4.61 -2.67 21.17
N LEU A 198 -5.38 -3.73 20.97
CA LEU A 198 -5.09 -5.06 21.51
C LEU A 198 -3.74 -5.63 21.04
N PRO A 199 -3.44 -5.74 19.75
CA PRO A 199 -2.15 -6.25 19.26
C PRO A 199 -0.99 -5.35 19.69
N ILE A 200 -1.23 -4.04 19.79
CA ILE A 200 -0.23 -3.05 20.20
C ILE A 200 0.19 -3.26 21.67
N GLN A 201 -0.77 -3.46 22.56
CA GLN A 201 -0.49 -3.73 23.97
C GLN A 201 0.12 -5.13 24.17
N TRP A 202 -0.33 -6.12 23.38
CA TRP A 202 0.21 -7.48 23.48
C TRP A 202 1.65 -7.60 23.01
N ALA A 203 2.07 -6.82 22.00
CA ALA A 203 3.46 -6.75 21.56
C ALA A 203 4.44 -6.31 22.67
N LYS A 204 3.98 -5.63 23.72
CA LYS A 204 4.82 -5.24 24.86
C LYS A 204 5.13 -6.41 25.82
N VAL A 205 4.33 -7.47 25.79
CA VAL A 205 4.43 -8.59 26.74
C VAL A 205 4.87 -9.89 26.07
N ASP A 206 4.70 -10.02 24.75
CA ASP A 206 5.16 -11.18 23.98
C ASP A 206 6.18 -10.77 22.94
N ALA A 207 7.43 -11.21 23.10
CA ALA A 207 8.54 -10.90 22.20
C ALA A 207 8.36 -11.47 20.77
N ASN A 208 7.47 -12.46 20.60
CA ASN A 208 7.15 -13.03 19.29
C ASN A 208 6.15 -12.19 18.49
N ILE A 209 5.52 -11.20 19.12
CA ILE A 209 4.63 -10.26 18.46
C ILE A 209 5.38 -8.96 18.17
N LYS A 210 5.31 -8.51 16.93
CA LYS A 210 5.90 -7.27 16.46
C LYS A 210 4.84 -6.39 15.80
N LEU A 211 5.12 -5.09 15.75
CA LEU A 211 4.31 -4.10 15.05
C LEU A 211 5.01 -3.73 13.75
N GLY A 212 4.40 -4.07 12.64
CA GLY A 212 4.88 -3.68 11.31
C GLY A 212 4.54 -2.22 11.02
N THR A 213 5.55 -1.42 10.68
CA THR A 213 5.36 0.00 10.35
C THR A 213 5.64 0.26 8.89
N ILE A 214 4.68 0.87 8.20
CA ILE A 214 4.77 1.21 6.78
C ILE A 214 5.41 2.58 6.52
N SER A 215 5.53 3.41 7.57
CA SER A 215 6.15 4.74 7.54
C SER A 215 6.58 5.17 8.95
N HIS A 216 7.46 6.15 9.06
CA HIS A 216 7.81 6.77 10.34
C HIS A 216 6.63 7.55 10.93
N PHE A 217 5.83 8.20 10.08
CA PHE A 217 4.61 8.87 10.50
C PHE A 217 3.70 7.91 11.26
N LEU A 218 3.41 6.74 10.67
CA LEU A 218 2.53 5.77 11.32
C LEU A 218 3.16 5.19 12.61
N ALA A 219 4.47 4.94 12.63
CA ALA A 219 5.16 4.52 13.85
C ALA A 219 4.99 5.54 14.98
N ASN A 220 5.24 6.82 14.70
CA ASN A 220 5.06 7.91 15.67
C ASN A 220 3.59 8.07 16.10
N HIS A 221 2.66 7.87 15.16
CA HIS A 221 1.23 7.89 15.44
C HIS A 221 0.82 6.76 16.40
N LEU A 222 1.30 5.52 16.17
CA LEU A 222 1.04 4.40 17.06
C LEU A 222 1.62 4.62 18.48
N VAL A 223 2.80 5.26 18.57
CA VAL A 223 3.37 5.63 19.88
C VAL A 223 2.49 6.68 20.57
N SER A 224 2.15 7.75 19.89
CA SER A 224 1.46 8.90 20.49
C SER A 224 0.00 8.63 20.80
N GLN A 225 -0.73 7.90 19.95
CA GLN A 225 -2.16 7.68 20.08
C GLN A 225 -2.53 6.36 20.77
N TYR A 226 -1.72 5.32 20.58
CA TYR A 226 -2.00 3.98 21.11
C TYR A 226 -0.98 3.53 22.17
N GLY A 227 0.04 4.35 22.45
CA GLY A 227 1.07 4.05 23.44
C GLY A 227 1.92 2.84 23.06
N ALA A 228 2.19 2.61 21.79
CA ALA A 228 3.07 1.53 21.33
C ALA A 228 4.49 1.70 21.90
N ASP A 229 5.18 0.56 22.15
CA ASP A 229 6.61 0.58 22.51
C ASP A 229 7.44 0.57 21.22
N PRO A 230 8.29 1.59 20.97
CA PRO A 230 9.14 1.64 19.77
C PRO A 230 10.05 0.40 19.58
N ASN A 231 10.40 -0.31 20.64
CA ASN A 231 11.23 -1.53 20.57
C ASN A 231 10.48 -2.73 19.97
N THR A 232 9.19 -2.63 19.81
CA THR A 232 8.36 -3.67 19.18
C THR A 232 8.25 -3.51 17.66
N PHE A 233 8.69 -2.37 17.11
CA PHE A 233 8.54 -2.07 15.69
C PHE A 233 9.54 -2.81 14.83
N ILE A 234 9.05 -3.23 13.66
CA ILE A 234 9.87 -3.61 12.52
C ILE A 234 9.39 -2.86 11.28
N PRO A 235 10.28 -2.44 10.38
CA PRO A 235 9.87 -1.82 9.13
C PRO A 235 9.20 -2.87 8.22
N VAL A 236 8.02 -2.54 7.72
CA VAL A 236 7.25 -3.32 6.74
C VAL A 236 6.79 -2.35 5.64
N PRO A 237 7.72 -1.70 4.95
CA PRO A 237 7.37 -0.64 4.02
C PRO A 237 6.67 -1.18 2.78
N ALA A 238 5.96 -0.29 2.08
CA ALA A 238 5.38 -0.60 0.78
C ALA A 238 6.38 -0.33 -0.35
N GLY A 239 6.16 -0.97 -1.49
CA GLY A 239 6.94 -0.75 -2.71
C GLY A 239 6.09 -0.90 -3.96
N ILE A 240 6.73 -0.81 -5.11
CA ILE A 240 6.13 -1.15 -6.40
C ILE A 240 6.98 -2.19 -7.12
N ASN A 241 6.33 -3.02 -7.95
CA ASN A 241 7.03 -3.89 -8.87
C ASN A 241 7.39 -3.10 -10.12
N ILE A 242 8.61 -2.61 -10.18
CA ILE A 242 9.09 -1.78 -11.31
C ILE A 242 9.05 -2.50 -12.67
N ASN A 243 8.96 -3.82 -12.67
CA ASN A 243 8.87 -4.68 -13.85
C ASN A 243 7.41 -5.00 -14.27
N ASP A 244 6.41 -4.48 -13.53
CA ASP A 244 5.01 -4.65 -13.94
C ASP A 244 4.78 -4.02 -15.31
N PRO A 245 4.19 -4.74 -16.29
CA PRO A 245 3.89 -4.23 -17.63
C PRO A 245 3.06 -2.94 -17.64
N TRP A 246 2.31 -2.67 -16.58
CA TRP A 246 1.57 -1.41 -16.43
C TRP A 246 2.49 -0.18 -16.46
N PHE A 247 3.73 -0.29 -15.98
CA PHE A 247 4.71 0.80 -15.98
C PHE A 247 5.43 1.00 -17.33
N ARG A 248 4.96 0.36 -18.41
CA ARG A 248 5.50 0.58 -19.74
C ARG A 248 5.44 2.05 -20.14
N ILE A 249 6.39 2.47 -20.93
CA ILE A 249 6.35 3.78 -21.57
C ILE A 249 5.37 3.70 -22.76
N ARG A 250 4.42 4.62 -22.76
CA ARG A 250 3.39 4.72 -23.81
C ARG A 250 3.83 5.69 -24.89
N SER A 251 3.43 5.42 -26.13
CA SER A 251 3.63 6.35 -27.24
C SER A 251 2.74 7.60 -27.08
N GLU A 252 3.16 8.71 -27.65
CA GLU A 252 2.36 9.94 -27.63
C GLU A 252 0.98 9.75 -28.23
N GLN A 253 0.85 8.91 -29.29
CA GLN A 253 -0.43 8.65 -29.92
C GLN A 253 -1.38 7.84 -29.02
N GLU A 254 -0.88 6.82 -28.30
CA GLU A 254 -1.68 6.07 -27.32
C GLU A 254 -2.20 7.02 -26.24
N ILE A 255 -1.32 7.86 -25.69
CA ILE A 255 -1.69 8.83 -24.65
C ILE A 255 -2.78 9.79 -25.17
N ARG A 256 -2.57 10.40 -26.36
CA ARG A 256 -3.56 11.31 -26.97
C ARG A 256 -4.90 10.65 -27.16
N ASN A 257 -4.93 9.44 -27.71
CA ASN A 257 -6.16 8.69 -27.94
C ASN A 257 -6.90 8.43 -26.63
N THR A 258 -6.20 7.97 -25.61
CA THR A 258 -6.80 7.72 -24.28
C THR A 258 -7.34 9.01 -23.67
N LEU A 259 -6.54 10.08 -23.58
CA LEU A 259 -6.99 11.33 -22.97
C LEU A 259 -8.17 11.95 -23.73
N SER A 260 -8.15 11.89 -25.07
CA SER A 260 -9.26 12.39 -25.91
C SER A 260 -10.54 11.57 -25.70
N SER A 261 -10.47 10.24 -25.49
CA SER A 261 -11.64 9.40 -25.24
C SER A 261 -12.37 9.75 -23.92
N TYR A 262 -11.65 10.35 -22.97
CA TYR A 262 -12.20 10.88 -21.73
C TYR A 262 -12.57 12.37 -21.81
N GLY A 263 -12.46 12.99 -23.00
CA GLY A 263 -12.80 14.41 -23.20
C GLY A 263 -11.86 15.40 -22.54
N ILE A 264 -10.62 14.97 -22.21
CA ILE A 264 -9.63 15.86 -21.57
C ILE A 264 -9.03 16.79 -22.63
N SER A 265 -9.12 18.09 -22.41
CA SER A 265 -8.47 19.08 -23.28
C SER A 265 -6.96 19.01 -23.15
N LEU A 266 -6.26 18.96 -24.29
CA LEU A 266 -4.81 18.94 -24.38
C LEU A 266 -4.20 20.31 -24.74
N GLU A 267 -5.02 21.35 -24.76
CA GLU A 267 -4.61 22.71 -25.14
C GLU A 267 -3.79 23.38 -24.03
N TYR A 268 -4.08 23.03 -22.78
CA TYR A 268 -3.45 23.60 -21.59
C TYR A 268 -2.49 22.62 -20.93
N PRO A 269 -1.50 23.11 -20.19
CA PRO A 269 -0.76 22.28 -19.23
C PRO A 269 -1.71 21.67 -18.20
N LEU A 270 -1.49 20.40 -17.83
CA LEU A 270 -2.34 19.71 -16.88
C LEU A 270 -1.72 19.69 -15.48
N ALA A 271 -2.57 19.94 -14.48
CA ALA A 271 -2.33 19.59 -13.08
C ALA A 271 -3.33 18.49 -12.68
N ILE A 272 -2.83 17.33 -12.29
CA ILE A 272 -3.68 16.18 -12.05
C ILE A 272 -3.68 15.75 -10.59
N THR A 273 -4.79 15.17 -10.13
CA THR A 273 -4.88 14.41 -8.89
C THR A 273 -5.67 13.13 -9.09
N LEU A 274 -5.27 12.06 -8.40
CA LEU A 274 -5.73 10.69 -8.67
C LEU A 274 -6.02 9.96 -7.36
N GLY A 275 -7.02 9.06 -7.35
CA GLY A 275 -7.24 8.13 -6.26
C GLY A 275 -8.70 8.03 -5.82
N ARG A 276 -8.94 7.42 -4.63
CA ARG A 276 -10.29 7.31 -4.08
C ARG A 276 -10.86 8.66 -3.68
N GLY A 277 -12.16 8.85 -3.96
CA GLY A 277 -12.88 10.07 -3.59
C GLY A 277 -13.26 10.05 -2.11
N VAL A 278 -12.33 10.43 -1.25
CA VAL A 278 -12.53 10.58 0.20
C VAL A 278 -12.02 11.94 0.65
N TYR A 279 -12.69 12.54 1.64
CA TYR A 279 -12.46 13.93 2.05
C TYR A 279 -11.01 14.24 2.44
N TYR A 280 -10.32 13.34 3.13
CA TYR A 280 -8.96 13.58 3.58
C TYR A 280 -7.94 13.68 2.43
N LYS A 281 -8.31 13.26 1.19
CA LYS A 281 -7.47 13.42 -0.01
C LYS A 281 -7.41 14.86 -0.52
N ARG A 282 -8.33 15.74 -0.07
CA ARG A 282 -8.32 17.18 -0.29
C ARG A 282 -8.18 17.57 -1.77
N TYR A 283 -9.00 16.94 -2.64
CA TYR A 283 -9.04 17.27 -4.07
C TYR A 283 -9.56 18.70 -4.33
N ASP A 284 -10.29 19.26 -3.38
CA ASP A 284 -10.73 20.66 -3.35
C ASP A 284 -9.55 21.63 -3.47
N LEU A 285 -8.39 21.32 -2.85
CA LEU A 285 -7.22 22.19 -2.89
C LEU A 285 -6.64 22.37 -4.29
N LEU A 286 -6.69 21.34 -5.15
CA LEU A 286 -6.26 21.47 -6.54
C LEU A 286 -7.14 22.48 -7.30
N LEU A 287 -8.48 22.43 -7.12
CA LEU A 287 -9.40 23.38 -7.76
C LEU A 287 -9.17 24.79 -7.27
N GLN A 288 -9.03 24.97 -5.94
CA GLN A 288 -8.73 26.26 -5.34
C GLN A 288 -7.37 26.81 -5.82
N ALA A 289 -6.32 25.97 -5.87
CA ALA A 289 -5.03 26.37 -6.39
C ALA A 289 -5.10 26.78 -7.87
N ALA A 290 -5.83 26.00 -8.69
CA ALA A 290 -6.04 26.33 -10.10
C ALA A 290 -6.75 27.68 -10.28
N SER A 291 -7.65 28.08 -9.38
CA SER A 291 -8.31 29.39 -9.47
C SER A 291 -7.34 30.58 -9.30
N PHE A 292 -6.25 30.41 -8.57
CA PHE A 292 -5.20 31.45 -8.49
C PHE A 292 -4.34 31.50 -9.75
N LEU A 293 -4.28 30.41 -10.54
CA LEU A 293 -3.49 30.33 -11.77
C LEU A 293 -4.30 30.68 -13.02
N GLY A 294 -5.63 30.74 -12.89
CA GLY A 294 -6.53 31.09 -13.99
C GLY A 294 -6.51 30.07 -15.12
N ASN A 295 -6.49 30.55 -16.37
CA ASN A 295 -6.50 29.72 -17.56
C ASN A 295 -5.14 29.12 -17.96
N ASP A 296 -4.10 29.32 -17.17
CA ASP A 296 -2.75 28.83 -17.49
C ASP A 296 -2.61 27.32 -17.24
N ILE A 297 -3.58 26.71 -16.54
CA ILE A 297 -3.55 25.29 -16.19
C ILE A 297 -4.95 24.66 -16.25
N HIS A 298 -5.02 23.40 -16.64
CA HIS A 298 -6.25 22.60 -16.61
C HIS A 298 -6.17 21.59 -15.46
N ALA A 299 -7.07 21.71 -14.51
CA ALA A 299 -7.16 20.78 -13.38
C ALA A 299 -7.88 19.50 -13.79
N VAL A 300 -7.26 18.35 -13.57
CA VAL A 300 -7.87 17.03 -13.84
C VAL A 300 -7.95 16.21 -12.56
N ILE A 301 -9.15 15.84 -12.18
CA ILE A 301 -9.42 14.98 -11.02
C ILE A 301 -9.95 13.64 -11.51
N VAL A 302 -9.23 12.55 -11.20
CA VAL A 302 -9.68 11.18 -11.48
C VAL A 302 -9.89 10.48 -10.15
N SER A 303 -11.14 10.19 -9.83
CA SER A 303 -11.47 9.52 -8.56
C SER A 303 -12.73 8.66 -8.70
N ASP A 304 -12.83 7.64 -7.86
CA ASP A 304 -14.04 6.83 -7.73
C ASP A 304 -14.28 6.51 -6.24
N PRO A 305 -15.45 6.87 -5.71
CA PRO A 305 -16.43 7.76 -6.33
C PRO A 305 -15.92 9.20 -6.46
N VAL A 306 -16.54 9.98 -7.34
CA VAL A 306 -16.35 11.45 -7.33
C VAL A 306 -17.17 12.04 -6.19
N LEU A 307 -16.54 12.91 -5.39
CA LEU A 307 -17.25 13.69 -4.37
C LEU A 307 -18.11 14.77 -5.06
N PRO A 308 -19.44 14.80 -4.84
CA PRO A 308 -20.34 15.69 -5.58
C PRO A 308 -20.01 17.18 -5.46
N GLU A 309 -19.50 17.61 -4.32
CA GLU A 309 -19.09 18.98 -4.05
C GLU A 309 -17.97 19.50 -4.94
N LEU A 310 -17.12 18.61 -5.49
CA LEU A 310 -16.03 19.02 -6.39
C LEU A 310 -16.56 19.64 -7.67
N SER A 311 -17.64 19.11 -8.24
CA SER A 311 -18.27 19.69 -9.44
C SER A 311 -18.89 21.05 -9.16
N VAL A 312 -19.50 21.20 -7.97
CA VAL A 312 -20.05 22.50 -7.54
C VAL A 312 -18.93 23.52 -7.36
N LEU A 313 -17.86 23.13 -6.67
CA LEU A 313 -16.70 24.00 -6.44
C LEU A 313 -16.03 24.41 -7.76
N ALA A 314 -15.81 23.48 -8.68
CA ALA A 314 -15.23 23.78 -10.00
C ALA A 314 -16.06 24.81 -10.78
N SER A 315 -17.39 24.68 -10.77
CA SER A 315 -18.29 25.62 -11.40
C SER A 315 -18.27 27.00 -10.75
N GLN A 316 -18.11 27.08 -9.43
CA GLN A 316 -18.02 28.34 -8.69
C GLN A 316 -16.71 29.08 -8.94
N LEU A 317 -15.62 28.34 -9.12
CA LEU A 317 -14.27 28.91 -9.31
C LEU A 317 -14.00 29.29 -10.77
N ASP A 318 -14.84 28.85 -11.73
CA ASP A 318 -14.72 29.13 -13.17
C ASP A 318 -13.32 28.81 -13.73
N VAL A 319 -12.80 27.62 -13.38
CA VAL A 319 -11.47 27.14 -13.84
C VAL A 319 -11.60 26.01 -14.84
N PRO A 320 -10.69 25.91 -15.83
CA PRO A 320 -10.63 24.75 -16.73
C PRO A 320 -10.47 23.46 -15.94
N THR A 321 -11.49 22.60 -15.97
CA THR A 321 -11.53 21.42 -15.11
C THR A 321 -12.11 20.21 -15.82
N SER A 322 -11.53 19.01 -15.59
CA SER A 322 -12.12 17.71 -15.90
C SER A 322 -12.23 16.89 -14.63
N ILE A 323 -13.43 16.45 -14.27
CA ILE A 323 -13.68 15.56 -13.13
C ILE A 323 -14.20 14.25 -13.67
N ILE A 324 -13.45 13.16 -13.44
CA ILE A 324 -13.68 11.86 -14.07
C ILE A 324 -13.91 10.81 -12.99
N ASN A 325 -15.09 10.17 -13.02
CA ASN A 325 -15.39 9.03 -12.15
C ASN A 325 -14.82 7.76 -12.76
N SER A 326 -13.62 7.38 -12.36
CA SER A 326 -12.94 6.21 -12.91
C SER A 326 -11.79 5.71 -12.03
N PHE A 327 -11.57 4.39 -12.06
CA PHE A 327 -10.35 3.72 -11.60
C PHE A 327 -9.54 3.13 -12.77
N ASP A 328 -9.72 3.63 -13.98
CA ASP A 328 -8.96 3.15 -15.13
C ASP A 328 -7.47 3.44 -14.97
N ARG A 329 -6.69 2.38 -14.74
CA ARG A 329 -5.23 2.46 -14.59
C ARG A 329 -4.54 2.95 -15.87
N GLU A 330 -5.11 2.69 -17.05
CA GLU A 330 -4.55 3.17 -18.32
C GLU A 330 -4.72 4.68 -18.44
N LEU A 331 -5.89 5.22 -18.07
CA LEU A 331 -6.11 6.67 -18.00
C LEU A 331 -5.12 7.33 -17.05
N MET A 332 -4.95 6.78 -15.83
CA MET A 332 -4.01 7.33 -14.83
C MET A 332 -2.58 7.35 -15.35
N ALA A 333 -2.13 6.26 -15.99
CA ALA A 333 -0.79 6.19 -16.54
C ALA A 333 -0.58 7.15 -17.71
N CYS A 334 -1.58 7.31 -18.59
CA CYS A 334 -1.54 8.28 -19.68
C CYS A 334 -1.47 9.72 -19.18
N LEU A 335 -2.27 10.07 -18.16
CA LEU A 335 -2.22 11.39 -17.53
C LEU A 335 -0.85 11.70 -16.94
N ILE A 336 -0.28 10.76 -16.20
CA ILE A 336 1.04 10.95 -15.58
C ILE A 336 2.16 11.07 -16.65
N GLN A 337 2.10 10.27 -17.71
CA GLN A 337 3.12 10.24 -18.77
C GLN A 337 2.92 11.32 -19.85
N TRP A 338 1.78 12.02 -19.87
CA TRP A 338 1.57 13.07 -20.86
C TRP A 338 2.59 14.18 -20.70
N ARG A 339 3.31 14.49 -21.78
CA ARG A 339 4.41 15.49 -21.74
C ARG A 339 4.01 16.88 -21.27
N ASN A 340 2.72 17.26 -21.44
CA ASN A 340 2.18 18.52 -20.99
C ASN A 340 1.46 18.42 -19.61
N THR A 341 1.52 17.29 -18.94
CA THR A 341 1.16 17.19 -17.53
C THR A 341 2.34 17.70 -16.71
N ARG A 342 2.15 18.85 -16.09
CA ARG A 342 3.23 19.50 -15.32
C ARG A 342 3.37 18.87 -13.94
N VAL A 343 2.25 18.60 -13.28
CA VAL A 343 2.24 18.14 -11.90
C VAL A 343 1.20 17.04 -11.64
N CYS A 344 1.55 16.08 -10.78
CA CYS A 344 0.64 15.19 -10.08
C CYS A 344 0.61 15.64 -8.62
N VAL A 345 -0.56 16.08 -8.15
CA VAL A 345 -0.77 16.69 -6.83
C VAL A 345 -1.46 15.71 -5.90
N LEU A 346 -0.90 15.47 -4.73
CA LEU A 346 -1.46 14.64 -3.69
C LEU A 346 -1.53 15.44 -2.39
N SER A 347 -2.66 16.07 -2.15
CA SER A 347 -2.86 16.99 -1.02
C SER A 347 -3.43 16.30 0.23
N ALA A 348 -3.39 14.98 0.31
CA ALA A 348 -3.95 14.25 1.43
C ALA A 348 -3.32 14.66 2.76
N GLU A 349 -4.19 14.86 3.76
CA GLU A 349 -3.76 15.13 5.14
C GLU A 349 -3.65 13.81 5.91
N ASN A 350 -2.53 13.62 6.61
CA ASN A 350 -2.28 12.44 7.45
C ASN A 350 -2.38 11.08 6.71
N GLU A 351 -2.05 11.06 5.42
CA GLU A 351 -1.94 9.79 4.67
C GLU A 351 -0.85 8.91 5.31
N PRO A 352 -1.14 7.67 5.69
CA PRO A 352 -0.16 6.84 6.38
C PRO A 352 1.10 6.53 5.57
N ASN A 353 0.99 6.35 4.25
CA ASN A 353 2.11 6.12 3.34
C ASN A 353 1.81 6.57 1.90
N GLY A 354 0.86 5.92 1.22
CA GLY A 354 0.49 6.17 -0.18
C GLY A 354 1.39 5.45 -1.19
N LEU A 355 0.76 4.74 -2.14
CA LEU A 355 1.44 4.09 -3.27
C LEU A 355 1.55 5.02 -4.48
N ILE A 356 0.58 5.90 -4.68
CA ILE A 356 0.53 6.81 -5.84
C ILE A 356 1.81 7.65 -5.99
N PRO A 357 2.45 8.16 -4.92
CA PRO A 357 3.74 8.84 -5.04
C PRO A 357 4.83 7.99 -5.71
N MET A 358 4.88 6.69 -5.40
CA MET A 358 5.84 5.76 -5.98
C MET A 358 5.49 5.47 -7.44
N GLU A 359 4.23 5.13 -7.70
CA GLU A 359 3.71 4.82 -9.03
C GLU A 359 3.86 6.00 -9.99
N SER A 360 3.52 7.21 -9.55
CA SER A 360 3.61 8.41 -10.40
C SER A 360 5.05 8.73 -10.79
N ARG A 361 6.01 8.63 -9.87
CA ARG A 361 7.44 8.84 -10.21
C ARG A 361 7.94 7.80 -11.21
N TRP A 362 7.58 6.54 -11.02
CA TRP A 362 8.04 5.49 -11.92
C TRP A 362 7.38 5.58 -13.30
N LEU A 363 6.11 5.94 -13.36
CA LEU A 363 5.42 6.23 -14.63
C LEU A 363 6.03 7.41 -15.36
N ALA A 364 6.34 8.49 -14.63
CA ALA A 364 6.88 9.73 -15.20
C ALA A 364 8.40 9.70 -15.47
N ARG A 365 9.13 8.59 -15.19
CA ARG A 365 10.60 8.52 -15.23
C ARG A 365 11.26 9.00 -16.52
N LYS A 366 10.54 9.04 -17.63
CA LYS A 366 11.04 9.51 -18.94
C LYS A 366 10.44 10.84 -19.37
N GLN A 367 9.18 11.08 -19.00
CA GLN A 367 8.46 12.31 -19.35
C GLN A 367 7.19 12.44 -18.52
N GLY A 368 6.62 13.63 -18.42
CA GLY A 368 5.33 13.88 -17.78
C GLY A 368 5.46 14.54 -16.40
N ALA A 369 4.51 14.26 -15.54
CA ALA A 369 4.27 14.97 -14.30
C ALA A 369 5.42 14.94 -13.30
N LEU A 370 5.74 16.07 -12.68
CA LEU A 370 6.44 16.09 -11.40
C LEU A 370 5.45 15.90 -10.24
N LEU A 371 5.93 15.29 -9.16
CA LEU A 371 5.12 15.03 -7.97
C LEU A 371 5.12 16.24 -7.04
N ILE A 372 3.92 16.67 -6.60
CA ILE A 372 3.72 17.59 -5.48
C ILE A 372 2.91 16.87 -4.42
N VAL A 373 3.35 16.88 -3.16
CA VAL A 373 2.60 16.30 -2.05
C VAL A 373 2.42 17.31 -0.90
N ALA A 374 1.37 17.13 -0.11
CA ALA A 374 1.26 17.85 1.15
C ALA A 374 2.42 17.47 2.08
N ASP A 375 2.99 18.44 2.78
CA ASP A 375 3.97 18.19 3.85
C ASP A 375 3.26 17.63 5.09
N SER A 376 2.69 16.45 4.93
CA SER A 376 1.85 15.77 5.91
C SER A 376 1.94 14.27 5.79
N GLY A 377 1.91 13.60 6.94
CA GLY A 377 1.85 12.15 7.02
C GLY A 377 3.06 11.45 6.39
N GLY A 378 2.85 10.23 5.94
CA GLY A 378 3.86 9.44 5.22
C GLY A 378 4.12 9.92 3.78
N LEU A 379 3.34 10.84 3.24
CA LEU A 379 3.59 11.41 1.92
C LEU A 379 4.89 12.24 1.90
N SER A 380 5.07 13.10 2.91
CA SER A 380 6.25 13.97 3.00
C SER A 380 7.55 13.20 3.21
N GLU A 381 7.48 12.02 3.83
CA GLU A 381 8.67 11.15 4.01
C GLU A 381 9.27 10.68 2.68
N GLN A 382 8.46 10.61 1.64
CA GLN A 382 8.86 10.16 0.31
C GLN A 382 9.44 11.28 -0.56
N VAL A 383 9.36 12.55 -0.14
CA VAL A 383 9.72 13.71 -0.97
C VAL A 383 10.80 14.56 -0.32
N LYS A 384 11.89 14.78 -1.04
CA LYS A 384 12.87 15.82 -0.77
C LYS A 384 12.58 16.99 -1.69
N HIS A 385 12.07 18.09 -1.10
CA HIS A 385 11.61 19.28 -1.83
C HIS A 385 12.66 19.79 -2.82
N GLY A 386 12.27 19.97 -4.08
CA GLY A 386 13.12 20.45 -5.17
C GLY A 386 14.12 19.40 -5.71
N ILE A 387 14.19 18.19 -5.15
CA ILE A 387 15.13 17.15 -5.57
C ILE A 387 14.40 16.03 -6.32
N ASN A 388 13.38 15.40 -5.71
CA ASN A 388 12.65 14.29 -6.30
C ASN A 388 11.13 14.53 -6.33
N GLY A 389 10.71 15.77 -6.14
CA GLY A 389 9.35 16.25 -6.08
C GLY A 389 9.27 17.52 -5.21
N PHE A 390 8.06 17.96 -4.93
CA PHE A 390 7.84 19.20 -4.19
C PHE A 390 6.88 18.97 -3.02
N LEU A 391 7.03 19.79 -1.98
CA LEU A 391 6.14 19.84 -0.82
C LEU A 391 5.32 21.12 -0.85
N HIS A 392 4.05 21.04 -0.44
CA HIS A 392 3.24 22.21 -0.16
C HIS A 392 2.69 22.17 1.27
N ILE A 393 2.37 23.36 1.83
CA ILE A 393 1.77 23.47 3.16
C ILE A 393 0.38 22.80 3.15
N PRO A 394 0.08 21.86 4.07
CA PRO A 394 -1.22 21.20 4.15
C PRO A 394 -2.36 22.20 4.31
N GLY A 395 -3.43 22.04 3.55
CA GLY A 395 -4.61 22.90 3.59
C GLY A 395 -4.45 24.27 2.94
N ASP A 396 -3.27 24.64 2.46
CA ASP A 396 -2.97 25.96 1.88
C ASP A 396 -3.00 25.89 0.34
N ALA A 397 -4.12 26.30 -0.25
CA ALA A 397 -4.30 26.33 -1.70
C ALA A 397 -3.46 27.44 -2.39
N ALA A 398 -3.18 28.54 -1.70
CA ALA A 398 -2.37 29.62 -2.25
C ALA A 398 -0.90 29.18 -2.38
N HIS A 399 -0.36 28.57 -1.33
CA HIS A 399 0.99 27.98 -1.40
C HIS A 399 1.07 26.83 -2.41
N LEU A 400 0.04 26.00 -2.53
CA LEU A 400 -0.01 24.97 -3.59
C LEU A 400 0.03 25.60 -4.97
N ALA A 401 -0.69 26.72 -5.21
CA ALA A 401 -0.64 27.44 -6.48
C ALA A 401 0.77 28.00 -6.77
N GLU A 402 1.45 28.56 -5.77
CA GLU A 402 2.84 29.02 -5.90
C GLU A 402 3.78 27.89 -6.31
N VAL A 403 3.66 26.70 -5.69
CA VAL A 403 4.47 25.53 -6.03
C VAL A 403 4.16 25.03 -7.45
N ILE A 404 2.88 24.96 -7.85
CA ILE A 404 2.49 24.59 -9.22
C ILE A 404 3.06 25.59 -10.22
N HIS A 405 2.92 26.89 -9.95
CA HIS A 405 3.47 27.95 -10.81
C HIS A 405 4.99 27.80 -10.96
N HIS A 406 5.71 27.60 -9.86
CA HIS A 406 7.15 27.36 -9.90
C HIS A 406 7.52 26.17 -10.80
N VAL A 407 6.82 25.02 -10.67
CA VAL A 407 7.06 23.84 -11.51
C VAL A 407 6.77 24.14 -13.00
N CYS A 408 5.76 24.95 -13.30
CA CYS A 408 5.46 25.35 -14.67
C CYS A 408 6.57 26.23 -15.31
N GLN A 409 7.38 26.89 -14.53
CA GLN A 409 8.51 27.71 -14.99
C GLN A 409 9.81 26.93 -15.17
N LEU A 410 9.89 25.68 -14.68
CA LEU A 410 11.08 24.84 -14.83
C LEU A 410 11.36 24.54 -16.29
N THR A 411 12.63 24.56 -16.66
CA THR A 411 13.10 24.05 -17.95
C THR A 411 12.93 22.53 -18.03
N GLU A 412 12.88 21.98 -19.24
CA GLU A 412 12.77 20.52 -19.40
C GLU A 412 13.96 19.76 -18.78
N LEU A 413 15.16 20.35 -18.80
CA LEU A 413 16.35 19.76 -18.17
C LEU A 413 16.22 19.68 -16.64
N GLU A 414 15.67 20.72 -16.01
CA GLU A 414 15.41 20.71 -14.57
C GLU A 414 14.34 19.68 -14.20
N MET A 415 13.26 19.61 -14.99
CA MET A 415 12.22 18.60 -14.81
C MET A 415 12.76 17.18 -14.98
N GLU A 416 13.60 16.94 -16.00
CA GLU A 416 14.24 15.65 -16.22
C GLU A 416 15.14 15.24 -15.05
N THR A 417 15.91 16.19 -14.51
CA THR A 417 16.76 15.96 -13.34
C THR A 417 15.94 15.49 -12.13
N ILE A 418 14.81 16.15 -11.86
CA ILE A 418 13.93 15.81 -10.74
C ILE A 418 13.24 14.46 -10.97
N ARG A 419 12.78 14.18 -12.21
CA ARG A 419 12.20 12.86 -12.58
C ARG A 419 13.20 11.74 -12.37
N GLN A 420 14.44 11.94 -12.82
CA GLN A 420 15.50 10.92 -12.67
C GLN A 420 15.81 10.67 -11.20
N ALA A 421 15.93 11.69 -10.37
CA ALA A 421 16.12 11.53 -8.94
C ALA A 421 14.94 10.78 -8.28
N GLY A 422 13.72 11.05 -8.72
CA GLY A 422 12.53 10.31 -8.31
C GLY A 422 12.58 8.83 -8.71
N ALA A 423 12.96 8.53 -9.94
CA ALA A 423 13.09 7.15 -10.44
C ALA A 423 14.18 6.37 -9.70
N THR A 424 15.34 6.97 -9.48
CA THR A 424 16.45 6.37 -8.71
C THR A 424 15.99 6.00 -7.29
N LEU A 425 15.25 6.89 -6.63
CA LEU A 425 14.68 6.60 -5.31
C LEU A 425 13.77 5.35 -5.33
N ILE A 426 12.98 5.17 -6.39
CA ILE A 426 12.11 4.01 -6.53
C ILE A 426 12.93 2.73 -6.71
N GLU A 427 13.92 2.74 -7.59
CA GLU A 427 14.77 1.58 -7.83
C GLU A 427 15.54 1.14 -6.58
N GLU A 428 16.07 2.09 -5.83
CA GLU A 428 16.93 1.82 -4.67
C GLU A 428 16.15 1.51 -3.40
N GLN A 429 15.04 2.22 -3.16
CA GLN A 429 14.37 2.19 -1.85
C GLN A 429 12.95 1.63 -1.88
N TYR A 430 12.19 1.85 -2.96
CA TYR A 430 10.76 1.47 -3.02
C TYR A 430 10.48 0.31 -3.99
N ASN A 431 11.49 -0.48 -4.32
CA ASN A 431 11.35 -1.71 -5.07
C ASN A 431 10.91 -2.85 -4.12
N TRP A 432 9.90 -3.61 -4.49
CA TRP A 432 9.35 -4.70 -3.69
C TRP A 432 10.40 -5.71 -3.21
N LYS A 433 11.42 -6.01 -4.02
CA LYS A 433 12.51 -6.89 -3.61
C LYS A 433 13.13 -6.45 -2.28
N ASN A 434 13.53 -5.18 -2.20
CA ASN A 434 14.14 -4.63 -0.99
C ASN A 434 13.13 -4.57 0.16
N GLN A 435 11.88 -4.27 -0.14
CA GLN A 435 10.83 -4.14 0.87
C GLN A 435 10.46 -5.48 1.52
N ILE A 436 10.48 -6.59 0.78
CA ILE A 436 10.25 -7.93 1.32
C ILE A 436 11.45 -8.39 2.16
N LEU A 437 12.68 -8.14 1.70
CA LEU A 437 13.88 -8.56 2.42
C LEU A 437 14.05 -7.83 3.75
N THR A 438 13.59 -6.59 3.86
CA THR A 438 13.74 -5.78 5.08
C THR A 438 13.16 -6.44 6.34
N PRO A 439 11.87 -6.81 6.41
CA PRO A 439 11.33 -7.49 7.57
C PRO A 439 11.93 -8.89 7.77
N LEU A 440 12.23 -9.62 6.69
CA LEU A 440 12.86 -10.93 6.79
C LEU A 440 14.23 -10.84 7.45
N SER A 441 15.09 -9.92 7.01
CA SER A 441 16.42 -9.69 7.59
C SER A 441 16.35 -9.22 9.06
N SER A 442 15.32 -8.45 9.41
CA SER A 442 15.12 -7.98 10.78
C SER A 442 14.76 -9.10 11.77
N LEU A 443 14.16 -10.20 11.27
CA LEU A 443 13.63 -11.27 12.11
C LEU A 443 14.37 -12.60 11.99
N ILE A 444 15.15 -12.79 10.92
CA ILE A 444 15.84 -14.04 10.61
C ILE A 444 17.34 -13.75 10.44
N PRO A 445 18.17 -14.08 11.44
CA PRO A 445 19.59 -13.79 11.41
C PRO A 445 20.34 -14.36 10.20
N GLN A 446 19.89 -15.51 9.68
CA GLN A 446 20.49 -16.14 8.50
C GLN A 446 20.29 -15.31 7.24
N ILE A 447 19.16 -14.59 7.11
CA ILE A 447 18.89 -13.68 5.99
C ILE A 447 19.65 -12.36 6.20
N ALA A 448 19.71 -11.87 7.43
CA ALA A 448 20.48 -10.67 7.77
C ALA A 448 21.97 -10.79 7.39
N ALA A 449 22.52 -11.99 7.43
CA ALA A 449 23.92 -12.27 7.07
C ALA A 449 24.19 -12.29 5.54
N LEU A 450 23.13 -12.21 4.70
CA LEU A 450 23.26 -12.18 3.23
C LEU A 450 23.35 -10.76 2.67
N ASN A 451 23.00 -9.74 3.47
CA ASN A 451 23.11 -8.32 3.17
C ASN A 451 24.46 -7.80 3.67
#